data_16e96d7d271bd17ac3b4d0b58a1a7b0d
#
_entry.id   16e96d7d271bd17ac3b4d0b58a1a7b0d
#
_cell.length_a   1.000
_cell.length_b   1.000
_cell.length_c   1.000
_cell.angle_alpha   90.00
_cell.angle_beta   90.00
_cell.angle_gamma   90.00
#
_symmetry.space_group_name_H-M   'P 1'
#
loop_
_entity.id
_entity.type
_entity.pdbx_description
1 polymer ?
#
loop_
_entity_poly.entity_id
_entity_poly.type
_entity_poly.pdbx_seq_one_letter_code
_entity_poly.pdbx_strand_id
1 'polypeptide(L)'
;MIKINKYIEVVEQKGIIECGKYKVGKDIPCGEYYLWGNDIWYSYVRKKEKSSYEYEREAYDIFEKGDLLTLEAGRMTLTDNLRYLTDPKAVILPGHIYRVGNEIPQGYYLFRYDEKYFRNSYEFPEYRDECVFNLHENY
;
A
#
# COMPACT_ATOMS: atom_id res chain seq x y z
N MET A 1 17.57 0.57 -10.22
CA MET A 1 16.16 0.53 -9.78
C MET A 1 15.75 -0.87 -9.39
N ILE A 2 14.93 -0.99 -8.37
CA ILE A 2 14.43 -2.28 -7.91
C ILE A 2 12.94 -2.36 -8.21
N LYS A 3 12.54 -3.40 -8.95
CA LYS A 3 11.17 -3.66 -9.29
C LYS A 3 10.49 -4.44 -8.16
N ILE A 4 9.47 -3.85 -7.53
CA ILE A 4 8.70 -4.50 -6.47
C ILE A 4 7.66 -5.43 -7.08
N ASN A 5 6.94 -4.93 -8.09
CA ASN A 5 5.98 -5.67 -8.88
C ASN A 5 5.93 -5.05 -10.28
N LYS A 6 5.05 -5.51 -11.15
CA LYS A 6 4.97 -4.98 -12.51
C LYS A 6 4.50 -3.53 -12.61
N TYR A 7 4.05 -2.93 -11.51
CA TYR A 7 3.54 -1.55 -11.49
C TYR A 7 4.37 -0.59 -10.67
N ILE A 8 5.27 -1.08 -9.84
CA ILE A 8 6.01 -0.24 -8.90
C ILE A 8 7.49 -0.59 -8.91
N GLU A 9 8.33 0.44 -9.08
CA GLU A 9 9.78 0.35 -8.95
C GLU A 9 10.27 1.31 -7.88
N VAL A 10 11.29 0.88 -7.12
CA VAL A 10 12.03 1.77 -6.24
C VAL A 10 13.16 2.41 -7.05
N VAL A 11 13.19 3.75 -7.08
CA VAL A 11 14.18 4.50 -7.86
C VAL A 11 15.57 4.34 -7.28
N GLU A 12 15.72 4.57 -5.97
CA GLU A 12 17.01 4.48 -5.29
C GLU A 12 17.00 3.44 -4.19
N GLN A 13 17.81 2.42 -4.35
CA GLN A 13 17.93 1.33 -3.38
C GLN A 13 18.32 1.81 -1.98
N LYS A 14 19.17 2.82 -1.88
CA LYS A 14 19.58 3.38 -0.59
C LYS A 14 18.43 4.04 0.19
N GLY A 15 17.31 4.35 -0.48
CA GLY A 15 16.12 4.87 0.18
C GLY A 15 15.23 3.80 0.78
N ILE A 16 15.57 2.53 0.63
CA ILE A 16 14.84 1.42 1.23
C ILE A 16 15.23 1.31 2.70
N ILE A 17 14.21 1.26 3.55
CA ILE A 17 14.38 1.17 4.99
C ILE A 17 14.03 -0.25 5.43
N GLU A 18 14.99 -0.89 6.10
CA GLU A 18 14.85 -2.25 6.61
C GLU A 18 14.24 -2.24 8.01
N CYS A 19 13.94 -3.44 8.54
CA CYS A 19 13.43 -3.60 9.89
C CYS A 19 14.33 -2.91 10.92
N GLY A 20 13.72 -2.26 11.89
CA GLY A 20 14.44 -1.54 12.93
C GLY A 20 13.54 -0.55 13.66
N LYS A 21 14.16 0.23 14.54
CA LYS A 21 13.51 1.27 15.30
C LYS A 21 14.03 2.63 14.86
N TYR A 22 13.11 3.53 14.56
CA TYR A 22 13.44 4.83 13.97
C TYR A 22 12.67 5.95 14.64
N LYS A 23 13.34 7.06 14.88
CA LYS A 23 12.68 8.31 15.22
C LYS A 23 12.44 9.09 13.93
N VAL A 24 11.20 9.25 13.56
CA VAL A 24 10.82 9.94 12.32
C VAL A 24 11.15 11.43 12.42
N GLY A 25 11.77 11.97 11.39
CA GLY A 25 12.28 13.33 11.37
C GLY A 25 13.73 13.46 11.83
N LYS A 26 14.29 12.40 12.43
CA LYS A 26 15.70 12.34 12.86
C LYS A 26 16.45 11.23 12.13
N ASP A 27 16.00 9.99 12.29
CA ASP A 27 16.66 8.82 11.69
C ASP A 27 16.18 8.58 10.27
N ILE A 28 14.93 8.87 10.00
CA ILE A 28 14.29 8.79 8.69
C ILE A 28 13.40 10.00 8.46
N PRO A 29 13.17 10.41 7.21
CA PRO A 29 12.28 11.54 6.90
C PRO A 29 10.84 11.28 7.31
N CYS A 30 10.10 12.34 7.64
CA CYS A 30 8.64 12.27 7.73
C CYS A 30 8.04 12.30 6.33
N GLY A 31 6.84 11.73 6.18
CA GLY A 31 6.12 11.72 4.93
C GLY A 31 5.33 10.44 4.73
N GLU A 32 4.86 10.26 3.51
CA GLU A 32 4.14 9.06 3.12
C GLU A 32 5.10 7.96 2.70
N TYR A 33 4.88 6.78 3.23
CA TYR A 33 5.68 5.59 2.95
C TYR A 33 4.84 4.50 2.30
N TYR A 34 5.48 3.77 1.41
CA TYR A 34 5.00 2.52 0.87
C TYR A 34 5.75 1.39 1.56
N LEU A 35 5.00 0.43 2.10
CA LEU A 35 5.54 -0.73 2.79
C LEU A 35 5.18 -1.98 1.99
N TRP A 36 6.12 -2.91 1.87
CA TRP A 36 5.89 -4.14 1.12
C TRP A 36 6.66 -5.32 1.71
N GLY A 37 6.25 -6.52 1.37
CA GLY A 37 6.89 -7.76 1.78
C GLY A 37 5.92 -8.93 1.75
N ASN A 38 6.40 -10.09 2.19
CA ASN A 38 5.54 -11.25 2.38
C ASN A 38 4.61 -11.06 3.58
N ASP A 39 5.07 -10.28 4.52
CA ASP A 39 4.35 -9.87 5.71
C ASP A 39 4.83 -8.49 6.08
N ILE A 40 3.94 -7.65 6.61
CA ILE A 40 4.25 -6.30 7.02
C ILE A 40 3.71 -6.12 8.43
N TRP A 41 4.61 -5.80 9.34
CA TRP A 41 4.25 -5.56 10.72
C TRP A 41 5.03 -4.37 11.25
N TYR A 42 4.30 -3.34 11.68
CA TYR A 42 4.91 -2.15 12.24
C TYR A 42 4.03 -1.52 13.32
N SER A 43 4.64 -0.72 14.14
CA SER A 43 3.95 0.08 15.15
C SER A 43 4.63 1.43 15.28
N TYR A 44 3.88 2.42 15.75
CA TYR A 44 4.48 3.70 16.09
C TYR A 44 3.81 4.29 17.32
N VAL A 45 4.56 5.13 18.02
CA VAL A 45 4.07 5.90 19.15
C VAL A 45 4.02 7.37 18.73
N ARG A 46 2.84 7.94 18.79
CA ARG A 46 2.56 9.34 18.47
C ARG A 46 1.79 9.96 19.59
N LYS A 47 2.30 11.05 20.17
CA LYS A 47 1.66 11.72 21.31
C LYS A 47 1.29 10.74 22.43
N LYS A 48 2.23 9.87 22.79
CA LYS A 48 2.12 8.84 23.83
C LYS A 48 1.12 7.71 23.53
N GLU A 49 0.52 7.70 22.36
CA GLU A 49 -0.38 6.62 21.93
C GLU A 49 0.32 5.69 20.95
N LYS A 50 0.20 4.39 21.21
CA LYS A 50 0.76 3.36 20.34
C LYS A 50 -0.31 2.84 19.39
N SER A 51 0.06 2.77 18.11
CA SER A 51 -0.74 2.13 17.06
C SER A 51 0.08 1.01 16.44
N SER A 52 -0.56 -0.12 16.19
CA SER A 52 0.08 -1.30 15.59
C SER A 52 -0.73 -1.78 14.40
N TYR A 53 -0.02 -2.18 13.33
CA TYR A 53 -0.63 -2.60 12.09
C TYR A 53 0.05 -3.84 11.53
N GLU A 54 -0.74 -4.68 10.92
CA GLU A 54 -0.27 -5.88 10.23
C GLU A 54 -0.99 -5.99 8.89
N TYR A 55 -0.22 -6.19 7.81
CA TYR A 55 -0.73 -6.33 6.45
C TYR A 55 0.00 -7.47 5.75
N GLU A 56 -0.64 -8.08 4.75
CA GLU A 56 -0.07 -9.25 4.07
C GLU A 56 0.97 -8.94 3.01
N ARG A 57 0.79 -7.89 2.21
CA ARG A 57 1.65 -7.66 1.03
C ARG A 57 2.15 -6.26 0.89
N GLU A 58 1.28 -5.29 1.12
CA GLU A 58 1.62 -3.89 0.96
C GLU A 58 0.70 -3.00 1.78
N ALA A 59 1.20 -1.82 2.07
CA ALA A 59 0.46 -0.79 2.78
C ALA A 59 1.02 0.59 2.43
N TYR A 60 0.21 1.60 2.62
CA TYR A 60 0.63 3.00 2.61
C TYR A 60 0.32 3.59 3.98
N ASP A 61 1.23 4.35 4.51
CA ASP A 61 1.00 5.08 5.75
C ASP A 61 1.81 6.37 5.78
N ILE A 62 1.35 7.30 6.59
CA ILE A 62 2.00 8.59 6.76
C ILE A 62 2.62 8.64 8.15
N PHE A 63 3.93 8.88 8.21
CA PHE A 63 4.64 9.03 9.47
C PHE A 63 5.02 10.49 9.69
N GLU A 64 4.73 10.98 10.87
CA GLU A 64 4.92 12.37 11.26
C GLU A 64 6.23 12.55 12.04
N LYS A 65 6.77 13.75 11.96
CA LYS A 65 7.95 14.10 12.76
C LYS A 65 7.69 13.84 14.25
N GLY A 66 8.60 13.12 14.88
CA GLY A 66 8.50 12.75 16.28
C GLY A 66 7.93 11.36 16.54
N ASP A 67 7.35 10.71 15.53
CA ASP A 67 6.87 9.34 15.69
C ASP A 67 8.05 8.43 16.05
N LEU A 68 7.80 7.52 16.99
CA LEU A 68 8.73 6.43 17.30
C LEU A 68 8.24 5.18 16.59
N LEU A 69 8.87 4.88 15.46
CA LEU A 69 8.46 3.80 14.57
C LEU A 69 9.28 2.55 14.81
N THR A 70 8.61 1.40 14.88
CA THR A 70 9.24 0.10 14.88
C THR A 70 8.70 -0.69 13.68
N LEU A 71 9.58 -1.02 12.74
CA LEU A 71 9.26 -1.90 11.62
C LEU A 71 9.78 -3.29 11.93
N GLU A 72 8.87 -4.24 12.17
CA GLU A 72 9.21 -5.60 12.58
C GLU A 72 9.26 -6.58 11.42
N ALA A 73 8.47 -6.36 10.38
CA ALA A 73 8.48 -7.17 9.17
C ALA A 73 8.20 -6.30 7.96
N GLY A 74 8.81 -6.63 6.84
CA GLY A 74 8.67 -5.90 5.60
C GLY A 74 9.78 -4.87 5.39
N ARG A 75 9.63 -4.11 4.33
CA ARG A 75 10.50 -2.99 3.96
C ARG A 75 9.65 -1.79 3.65
N MET A 76 10.23 -0.63 3.68
CA MET A 76 9.51 0.58 3.32
C MET A 76 10.39 1.61 2.63
N THR A 77 9.76 2.50 1.89
CA THR A 77 10.42 3.66 1.30
C THR A 77 9.43 4.81 1.16
N LEU A 78 9.93 6.04 1.12
CA LEU A 78 9.08 7.19 0.81
C LEU A 78 8.41 7.00 -0.55
N THR A 79 7.15 7.41 -0.67
CA THR A 79 6.45 7.33 -1.95
C THR A 79 7.13 8.18 -3.04
N ASP A 80 7.86 9.21 -2.66
CA ASP A 80 8.68 9.99 -3.60
C ASP A 80 9.80 9.18 -4.25
N ASN A 81 10.18 8.07 -3.63
CA ASN A 81 11.20 7.15 -4.16
C ASN A 81 10.60 6.04 -5.02
N LEU A 82 9.33 6.14 -5.34
CA LEU A 82 8.63 5.17 -6.18
C LEU A 82 8.42 5.72 -7.59
N ARG A 83 8.52 4.83 -8.55
CA ARG A 83 8.09 5.06 -9.92
C ARG A 83 6.96 4.11 -10.24
N TYR A 84 5.83 4.66 -10.64
CA TYR A 84 4.66 3.88 -11.02
C TYR A 84 4.68 3.62 -12.52
N LEU A 85 4.55 2.35 -12.89
CA LEU A 85 4.52 1.89 -14.28
C LEU A 85 3.07 1.70 -14.68
N THR A 86 2.40 2.79 -15.04
CA THR A 86 0.98 2.76 -15.41
C THR A 86 0.79 2.04 -16.73
N ASP A 87 -0.02 1.01 -16.73
CA ASP A 87 -0.48 0.34 -17.93
C ASP A 87 -1.98 0.54 -18.06
N PRO A 88 -2.46 1.31 -19.05
CA PRO A 88 -3.89 1.56 -19.21
C PRO A 88 -4.70 0.31 -19.57
N LYS A 89 -4.02 -0.77 -19.96
CA LYS A 89 -4.64 -2.07 -20.23
C LYS A 89 -4.51 -3.04 -19.06
N ALA A 90 -3.97 -2.58 -17.93
CA ALA A 90 -3.75 -3.43 -16.78
C ALA A 90 -5.06 -3.96 -16.22
N VAL A 91 -5.07 -5.23 -15.91
CA VAL A 91 -6.17 -5.86 -15.17
C VAL A 91 -5.90 -5.64 -13.69
N ILE A 92 -6.91 -5.15 -12.98
CA ILE A 92 -6.83 -5.00 -11.54
C ILE A 92 -6.89 -6.38 -10.90
N LEU A 93 -5.83 -6.75 -10.18
CA LEU A 93 -5.73 -8.04 -9.53
C LEU A 93 -6.16 -7.94 -8.06
N PRO A 94 -6.81 -8.98 -7.51
CA PRO A 94 -7.16 -8.97 -6.10
C PRO A 94 -5.91 -8.99 -5.20
N GLY A 95 -6.05 -8.43 -4.02
CA GLY A 95 -4.97 -8.42 -3.02
C GLY A 95 -3.87 -7.41 -3.29
N HIS A 96 -4.05 -6.52 -4.25
CA HIS A 96 -3.09 -5.47 -4.58
C HIS A 96 -3.72 -4.08 -4.40
N ILE A 97 -2.96 -3.15 -3.85
CA ILE A 97 -3.40 -1.77 -3.68
C ILE A 97 -3.00 -0.96 -4.90
N TYR A 98 -3.97 -0.32 -5.52
CA TYR A 98 -3.73 0.51 -6.70
C TYR A 98 -3.91 1.98 -6.38
N ARG A 99 -2.93 2.78 -6.77
CA ARG A 99 -3.00 4.23 -6.64
C ARG A 99 -3.62 4.81 -7.90
N VAL A 100 -4.85 5.29 -7.79
CA VAL A 100 -5.58 5.89 -8.91
C VAL A 100 -4.89 7.18 -9.34
N GLY A 101 -4.70 7.33 -10.66
CA GLY A 101 -3.96 8.44 -11.25
C GLY A 101 -2.47 8.13 -11.47
N ASN A 102 -1.92 7.15 -10.74
CA ASN A 102 -0.51 6.73 -10.86
C ASN A 102 -0.38 5.35 -11.52
N GLU A 103 -0.99 4.34 -10.93
CA GLU A 103 -0.94 2.97 -11.46
C GLU A 103 -2.08 2.70 -12.43
N ILE A 104 -3.25 3.21 -12.15
CA ILE A 104 -4.43 3.09 -13.00
C ILE A 104 -5.04 4.47 -13.25
N PRO A 105 -5.63 4.72 -14.44
CA PRO A 105 -6.29 5.99 -14.73
C PRO A 105 -7.53 6.20 -13.84
N GLN A 106 -7.88 7.47 -13.63
CA GLN A 106 -9.18 7.81 -13.07
C GLN A 106 -10.29 7.42 -14.04
N GLY A 107 -11.46 7.09 -13.53
CA GLY A 107 -12.61 6.78 -14.35
C GLY A 107 -13.58 5.83 -13.67
N TYR A 108 -14.50 5.34 -14.49
CA TYR A 108 -15.47 4.34 -14.04
C TYR A 108 -14.95 2.95 -14.37
N TYR A 109 -15.00 2.07 -13.39
CA TYR A 109 -14.51 0.71 -13.53
C TYR A 109 -15.62 -0.27 -13.20
N LEU A 110 -15.74 -1.30 -14.03
CA LEU A 110 -16.60 -2.44 -13.77
C LEU A 110 -15.80 -3.50 -13.04
N PHE A 111 -16.19 -3.78 -11.82
CA PHE A 111 -15.54 -4.82 -11.00
C PHE A 111 -16.34 -6.11 -11.11
N ARG A 112 -15.65 -7.20 -11.43
CA ARG A 112 -16.19 -8.54 -11.44
C ARG A 112 -15.59 -9.32 -10.30
N TYR A 113 -16.44 -9.97 -9.54
CA TYR A 113 -16.00 -10.83 -8.47
C TYR A 113 -15.83 -12.25 -9.00
N ASP A 114 -14.68 -12.84 -8.66
CA ASP A 114 -14.46 -14.25 -8.93
C ASP A 114 -15.16 -15.05 -7.82
N GLU A 115 -16.03 -15.97 -8.20
CA GLU A 115 -16.78 -16.81 -7.26
C GLU A 115 -15.89 -17.48 -6.20
N LYS A 116 -14.71 -17.89 -6.55
CA LYS A 116 -13.80 -18.56 -5.62
C LYS A 116 -13.38 -17.67 -4.45
N TYR A 117 -13.46 -16.35 -4.58
CA TYR A 117 -13.15 -15.43 -3.48
C TYR A 117 -14.36 -15.15 -2.59
N PHE A 118 -15.57 -15.42 -3.06
CA PHE A 118 -16.80 -15.10 -2.37
C PHE A 118 -17.68 -16.31 -2.00
N ARG A 119 -17.31 -17.51 -2.40
CA ARG A 119 -18.12 -18.70 -2.19
C ARG A 119 -18.46 -19.01 -0.72
N ASN A 120 -17.71 -18.44 0.22
CA ASN A 120 -17.96 -18.58 1.65
C ASN A 120 -18.63 -17.36 2.27
N SER A 121 -19.01 -16.38 1.45
CA SER A 121 -19.65 -15.15 1.90
C SER A 121 -21.15 -15.28 1.93
N TYR A 122 -21.66 -16.03 2.90
CA TYR A 122 -23.11 -16.19 3.11
C TYR A 122 -23.80 -14.90 3.53
N GLU A 123 -23.04 -13.91 3.93
CA GLU A 123 -23.53 -12.64 4.46
C GLU A 123 -24.12 -11.74 3.38
N PHE A 124 -23.76 -11.97 2.10
CA PHE A 124 -24.17 -11.14 0.98
C PHE A 124 -24.73 -11.95 -0.17
N PRO A 125 -25.85 -12.68 0.06
CA PRO A 125 -26.45 -13.51 -1.00
C PRO A 125 -26.96 -12.70 -2.19
N GLU A 126 -27.13 -11.39 -2.04
CA GLU A 126 -27.60 -10.48 -3.07
C GLU A 126 -26.44 -9.80 -3.83
N TYR A 127 -25.21 -10.13 -3.50
CA TYR A 127 -24.05 -9.54 -4.16
C TYR A 127 -24.05 -9.96 -5.63
N ARG A 128 -24.05 -8.96 -6.49
CA ARG A 128 -23.90 -9.20 -7.92
C ARG A 128 -22.44 -9.45 -8.24
N ASP A 129 -22.20 -10.26 -9.28
CA ASP A 129 -20.85 -10.55 -9.76
C ASP A 129 -20.12 -9.32 -10.30
N GLU A 130 -20.84 -8.23 -10.50
CA GLU A 130 -20.32 -7.02 -11.09
C GLU A 130 -20.76 -5.79 -10.30
N CYS A 131 -19.84 -4.85 -10.11
CA CYS A 131 -20.11 -3.53 -9.52
C CYS A 131 -19.39 -2.47 -10.32
N VAL A 132 -20.02 -1.31 -10.48
CA VAL A 132 -19.38 -0.16 -11.12
C VAL A 132 -18.98 0.85 -10.06
N PHE A 133 -17.69 1.23 -10.07
CA PHE A 133 -17.15 2.21 -9.16
C PHE A 133 -16.51 3.35 -9.94
N ASN A 134 -16.68 4.57 -9.44
CA ASN A 134 -15.96 5.72 -9.94
C ASN A 134 -14.70 5.89 -9.11
N LEU A 135 -13.54 5.66 -9.72
CA LEU A 135 -12.26 5.74 -9.04
C LEU A 135 -11.62 7.10 -9.25
N HIS A 136 -11.24 7.73 -8.16
CA HIS A 136 -10.63 9.05 -8.13
C HIS A 136 -9.22 8.99 -7.62
N GLU A 137 -8.44 10.00 -8.02
CA GLU A 137 -7.16 10.27 -7.41
C GLU A 137 -7.36 10.64 -5.94
N ASN A 138 -6.55 10.04 -5.05
CA ASN A 138 -6.56 10.37 -3.63
C ASN A 138 -5.80 11.66 -3.36
N TYR A 139 -6.32 12.45 -2.47
CA TYR A 139 -5.71 13.69 -2.00
C TYR A 139 -5.71 13.78 -0.49
#